data_711b30d6b3a47e83a1217fbae6d74d7c
#
_entry.id   711b30d6b3a47e83a1217fbae6d74d7c
#
_cell.length_a   1.000
_cell.length_b   1.000
_cell.length_c   1.000
_cell.angle_alpha   90.00
_cell.angle_beta   90.00
_cell.angle_gamma   90.00
#
_symmetry.space_group_name_H-M   'P 1'
#
loop_
_entity.id
_entity.type
_entity.pdbx_description
1 polymer ?
#
loop_
_entity_poly.entity_id
_entity_poly.type
_entity_poly.pdbx_seq_one_letter_code
_entity_poly.pdbx_strand_id
1 'polypeptide(L)'
;MCRLFGMTAAPRRVKATFWLLDAVDSLERQSETNPDGTGLGTFRRDGSPLVEKQPLAAFADRQFAVEAKHRESTTFLAHVRHASTGARTVPNTHPFTQDGRIFAHNGVIEDLPRLDEELRSYRDSVTGDTDSERLFALITKHIDAHGGNVSAGLTSAVRWVADQLPIFAINLILTTADELWALRYPATHDLYVLERAAGPNLEHVGSGGTVRVRSGDLTDAPTVIVASEPMDDDPHWHNLAPGELLHVDTSLRIERTVILPQPPSHPLSLSDLDAGAAASQLSR
;
A
#
# COMPACT_ATOMS: atom_id res chain seq x y z
N MET A 1 -1.55 0.33 13.86
CA MET A 1 -1.40 1.05 12.54
C MET A 1 -1.50 0.03 11.43
N CYS A 2 -2.26 0.31 10.36
CA CYS A 2 -2.31 -0.56 9.17
C CYS A 2 -0.93 -0.80 8.57
N ARG A 3 -0.76 -1.89 7.80
CA ARG A 3 0.48 -2.18 7.08
C ARG A 3 0.24 -2.22 5.59
N LEU A 4 1.06 -1.48 4.89
CA LEU A 4 1.15 -1.46 3.43
C LEU A 4 2.30 -2.34 2.98
N PHE A 5 2.08 -3.08 1.92
CA PHE A 5 3.10 -3.82 1.19
C PHE A 5 2.87 -3.65 -0.32
N GLY A 6 3.87 -3.19 -1.04
CA GLY A 6 3.92 -3.15 -2.50
C GLY A 6 5.18 -3.80 -3.01
N MET A 7 5.11 -4.50 -4.13
CA MET A 7 6.27 -5.10 -4.80
C MET A 7 6.10 -5.04 -6.30
N THR A 8 7.19 -4.76 -7.01
CA THR A 8 7.26 -4.93 -8.46
C THR A 8 8.50 -5.73 -8.85
N ALA A 9 8.32 -6.62 -9.83
CA ALA A 9 9.37 -7.39 -10.48
C ALA A 9 9.29 -7.24 -12.03
N ALA A 10 8.52 -6.24 -12.49
CA ALA A 10 8.23 -6.04 -13.91
C ALA A 10 9.51 -6.07 -14.77
N PRO A 11 9.47 -6.65 -15.94
CA PRO A 11 8.32 -7.31 -16.59
C PRO A 11 8.13 -8.78 -16.18
N ARG A 12 8.87 -9.28 -15.19
CA ARG A 12 8.81 -10.69 -14.76
C ARG A 12 7.63 -10.93 -13.84
N ARG A 13 7.00 -12.08 -14.01
CA ARG A 13 5.98 -12.57 -13.07
C ARG A 13 6.66 -13.45 -12.03
N VAL A 14 6.44 -13.14 -10.78
CA VAL A 14 7.01 -13.83 -9.62
C VAL A 14 5.91 -14.11 -8.59
N LYS A 15 6.25 -14.81 -7.50
CA LYS A 15 5.42 -14.93 -6.31
C LYS A 15 5.99 -14.07 -5.19
N ALA A 16 5.12 -13.44 -4.41
CA ALA A 16 5.51 -12.66 -3.24
C ALA A 16 5.45 -13.48 -1.92
N THR A 17 5.40 -14.81 -2.00
CA THR A 17 5.18 -15.72 -0.86
C THR A 17 6.11 -15.42 0.32
N PHE A 18 7.40 -15.19 0.05
CA PHE A 18 8.38 -14.88 1.09
C PHE A 18 7.92 -13.69 1.95
N TRP A 19 7.61 -12.56 1.32
CA TRP A 19 7.22 -11.35 2.03
C TRP A 19 5.86 -11.45 2.70
N LEU A 20 4.94 -12.18 2.08
CA LEU A 20 3.58 -12.30 2.59
C LEU A 20 3.46 -13.29 3.76
N LEU A 21 4.27 -14.36 3.77
CA LEU A 21 4.13 -15.47 4.72
C LEU A 21 5.41 -15.86 5.47
N ASP A 22 6.60 -15.76 4.84
CA ASP A 22 7.79 -16.46 5.30
C ASP A 22 8.86 -15.54 5.91
N ALA A 23 8.83 -14.24 5.62
CA ALA A 23 9.77 -13.26 6.17
C ALA A 23 9.69 -13.18 7.70
N VAL A 24 10.76 -12.70 8.35
CA VAL A 24 10.84 -12.54 9.82
C VAL A 24 9.65 -11.73 10.33
N ASP A 25 9.33 -10.66 9.61
CA ASP A 25 8.18 -9.80 9.86
C ASP A 25 7.25 -9.79 8.64
N SER A 26 6.77 -11.00 8.28
CA SER A 26 5.86 -11.17 7.16
C SER A 26 4.52 -10.45 7.38
N LEU A 27 3.83 -10.13 6.28
CA LEU A 27 2.53 -9.46 6.37
C LEU A 27 1.51 -10.28 7.19
N GLU A 28 1.56 -11.63 7.10
CA GLU A 28 0.75 -12.51 7.92
C GLU A 28 1.01 -12.28 9.43
N ARG A 29 2.28 -12.17 9.86
CA ARG A 29 2.64 -11.88 11.26
C ARG A 29 2.20 -10.49 11.68
N GLN A 30 2.42 -9.48 10.86
CA GLN A 30 1.96 -8.11 11.13
C GLN A 30 0.44 -8.02 11.33
N SER A 31 -0.32 -8.98 10.78
CA SER A 31 -1.77 -9.06 10.96
C SER A 31 -2.20 -9.48 12.38
N GLU A 32 -1.30 -10.01 13.21
CA GLU A 32 -1.61 -10.32 14.61
C GLU A 32 -1.96 -9.05 15.40
N THR A 33 -1.32 -7.92 15.06
CA THR A 33 -1.61 -6.61 15.65
C THR A 33 -2.59 -5.78 14.82
N ASN A 34 -2.91 -6.22 13.59
CA ASN A 34 -3.80 -5.52 12.65
C ASN A 34 -4.88 -6.48 12.11
N PRO A 35 -5.84 -6.92 12.96
CA PRO A 35 -6.68 -8.09 12.66
C PRO A 35 -7.97 -7.78 11.88
N ASP A 36 -8.21 -6.54 11.44
CA ASP A 36 -9.54 -6.08 11.03
C ASP A 36 -9.82 -6.22 9.52
N GLY A 37 -8.84 -6.74 8.79
CA GLY A 37 -9.00 -7.00 7.35
C GLY A 37 -7.67 -7.27 6.67
N THR A 38 -7.72 -8.10 5.65
CA THR A 38 -6.57 -8.43 4.79
C THR A 38 -6.98 -8.43 3.34
N GLY A 39 -6.09 -8.01 2.47
CA GLY A 39 -6.30 -8.15 1.04
C GLY A 39 -5.01 -8.17 0.25
N LEU A 40 -5.07 -8.86 -0.87
CA LEU A 40 -4.02 -9.03 -1.84
C LEU A 40 -4.50 -8.60 -3.22
N GLY A 41 -3.80 -7.66 -3.81
CA GLY A 41 -3.98 -7.19 -5.18
C GLY A 41 -2.86 -7.69 -6.07
N THR A 42 -3.23 -8.25 -7.20
CA THR A 42 -2.33 -8.79 -8.24
C THR A 42 -2.88 -8.47 -9.62
N PHE A 43 -2.14 -8.79 -10.67
CA PHE A 43 -2.61 -8.61 -12.04
C PHE A 43 -2.58 -9.93 -12.83
N ARG A 44 -3.62 -10.16 -13.60
CA ARG A 44 -3.71 -11.30 -14.51
C ARG A 44 -2.75 -11.13 -15.69
N ARG A 45 -2.61 -12.15 -16.52
CA ARG A 45 -1.75 -12.10 -17.71
C ARG A 45 -2.22 -11.10 -18.77
N ASP A 46 -3.49 -10.75 -18.76
CA ASP A 46 -4.10 -9.74 -19.64
C ASP A 46 -3.95 -8.29 -19.09
N GLY A 47 -3.28 -8.13 -17.96
CA GLY A 47 -3.09 -6.85 -17.28
C GLY A 47 -4.30 -6.42 -16.44
N SER A 48 -5.37 -7.19 -16.38
CA SER A 48 -6.53 -6.84 -15.55
C SER A 48 -6.24 -7.07 -14.06
N PRO A 49 -6.69 -6.17 -13.16
CA PRO A 49 -6.49 -6.32 -11.72
C PRO A 49 -7.29 -7.51 -11.17
N LEU A 50 -6.72 -8.16 -10.16
CA LEU A 50 -7.36 -9.17 -9.34
C LEU A 50 -7.15 -8.81 -7.87
N VAL A 51 -8.24 -8.49 -7.18
CA VAL A 51 -8.21 -8.20 -5.74
C VAL A 51 -9.00 -9.27 -5.00
N GLU A 52 -8.34 -9.85 -4.01
CA GLU A 52 -8.88 -10.86 -3.10
C GLU A 52 -8.74 -10.29 -1.69
N LYS A 53 -9.87 -10.12 -0.98
CA LYS A 53 -9.87 -9.43 0.32
C LYS A 53 -10.99 -9.91 1.23
N GLN A 54 -10.69 -9.92 2.53
CA GLN A 54 -11.61 -10.33 3.58
C GLN A 54 -11.49 -9.40 4.81
N PRO A 55 -12.57 -9.15 5.55
CA PRO A 55 -12.52 -8.42 6.82
C PRO A 55 -12.03 -9.33 7.97
N LEU A 56 -10.91 -10.04 7.74
CA LEU A 56 -10.28 -10.99 8.65
C LEU A 56 -8.77 -10.73 8.70
N ALA A 57 -8.14 -11.10 9.80
CA ALA A 57 -6.68 -11.08 9.91
C ALA A 57 -6.03 -12.09 8.95
N ALA A 58 -4.87 -11.77 8.36
CA ALA A 58 -4.16 -12.66 7.45
C ALA A 58 -3.84 -14.02 8.07
N PHE A 59 -3.38 -14.03 9.33
CA PHE A 59 -3.07 -15.29 10.05
C PHE A 59 -4.30 -16.20 10.27
N ALA A 60 -5.50 -15.62 10.26
CA ALA A 60 -6.76 -16.35 10.43
C ALA A 60 -7.44 -16.68 9.09
N ASP A 61 -6.98 -16.07 7.98
CA ASP A 61 -7.55 -16.22 6.65
C ASP A 61 -6.80 -17.30 5.86
N ARG A 62 -7.37 -18.51 5.83
CA ARG A 62 -6.80 -19.63 5.05
C ARG A 62 -6.74 -19.34 3.55
N GLN A 63 -7.65 -18.50 3.04
CA GLN A 63 -7.66 -18.15 1.62
C GLN A 63 -6.49 -17.23 1.29
N PHE A 64 -6.20 -16.24 2.13
CA PHE A 64 -5.01 -15.41 1.99
C PHE A 64 -3.72 -16.25 1.89
N ALA A 65 -3.56 -17.26 2.75
CA ALA A 65 -2.38 -18.15 2.71
C ALA A 65 -2.29 -18.94 1.39
N VAL A 66 -3.41 -19.35 0.80
CA VAL A 66 -3.45 -20.00 -0.52
C VAL A 66 -3.09 -19.01 -1.63
N GLU A 67 -3.67 -17.82 -1.61
CA GLU A 67 -3.42 -16.76 -2.58
C GLU A 67 -1.95 -16.34 -2.55
N ALA A 68 -1.39 -16.06 -1.38
CA ALA A 68 0.01 -15.69 -1.19
C ALA A 68 1.01 -16.74 -1.70
N LYS A 69 0.63 -18.03 -1.65
CA LYS A 69 1.47 -19.14 -2.18
C LYS A 69 1.37 -19.32 -3.69
N HIS A 70 0.24 -18.99 -4.28
CA HIS A 70 -0.04 -19.40 -5.66
C HIS A 70 -0.18 -18.24 -6.65
N ARG A 71 -0.41 -17.01 -6.19
CA ARG A 71 -0.53 -15.87 -7.09
C ARG A 71 0.82 -15.47 -7.66
N GLU A 72 0.87 -15.40 -8.99
CA GLU A 72 1.99 -14.85 -9.76
C GLU A 72 1.56 -13.53 -10.38
N SER A 73 2.41 -12.51 -10.22
CA SER A 73 2.16 -11.18 -10.79
C SER A 73 3.47 -10.47 -11.10
N THR A 74 3.41 -9.43 -11.89
CA THR A 74 4.49 -8.48 -12.11
C THR A 74 4.57 -7.47 -10.97
N THR A 75 3.38 -7.02 -10.50
CA THR A 75 3.25 -6.12 -9.34
C THR A 75 2.27 -6.72 -8.33
N PHE A 76 2.50 -6.40 -7.07
CA PHE A 76 1.68 -6.82 -5.92
C PHE A 76 1.37 -5.62 -5.06
N LEU A 77 0.18 -5.61 -4.48
CA LEU A 77 -0.19 -4.68 -3.43
C LEU A 77 -0.99 -5.44 -2.38
N ALA A 78 -0.48 -5.48 -1.15
CA ALA A 78 -1.18 -6.12 -0.05
C ALA A 78 -1.33 -5.15 1.14
N HIS A 79 -2.36 -5.39 1.95
CA HIS A 79 -2.66 -4.54 3.08
C HIS A 79 -3.26 -5.36 4.21
N VAL A 80 -2.80 -5.10 5.45
CA VAL A 80 -3.48 -5.54 6.66
C VAL A 80 -4.01 -4.36 7.43
N ARG A 81 -5.29 -4.44 7.79
CA ARG A 81 -6.08 -3.35 8.32
C ARG A 81 -6.14 -3.40 9.85
N HIS A 82 -5.93 -2.23 10.46
CA HIS A 82 -6.46 -1.89 11.77
C HIS A 82 -7.53 -0.82 11.55
N ALA A 83 -8.78 -1.11 11.82
CA ALA A 83 -9.88 -0.23 11.47
C ALA A 83 -9.84 1.07 12.29
N SER A 84 -9.62 2.19 11.61
CA SER A 84 -9.74 3.54 12.16
C SER A 84 -11.12 4.12 11.90
N THR A 85 -11.65 3.89 10.69
CA THR A 85 -12.92 4.40 10.20
C THR A 85 -13.65 3.32 9.42
N GLY A 86 -14.98 3.39 9.36
CA GLY A 86 -15.85 2.47 8.63
C GLY A 86 -15.98 1.08 9.25
N ALA A 87 -17.06 0.40 8.92
CA ALA A 87 -17.36 -0.94 9.40
C ALA A 87 -16.35 -1.98 8.87
N ARG A 88 -16.20 -3.12 9.59
CA ARG A 88 -15.40 -4.27 9.15
C ARG A 88 -16.16 -5.06 8.09
N THR A 89 -16.10 -4.59 6.86
CA THR A 89 -16.80 -5.17 5.71
C THR A 89 -15.86 -5.28 4.51
N VAL A 90 -16.19 -6.13 3.56
CA VAL A 90 -15.39 -6.28 2.33
C VAL A 90 -15.26 -4.97 1.56
N PRO A 91 -16.32 -4.15 1.34
CA PRO A 91 -16.17 -2.86 0.68
C PRO A 91 -15.15 -1.93 1.35
N ASN A 92 -15.06 -1.94 2.69
CA ASN A 92 -14.15 -1.10 3.46
C ASN A 92 -12.74 -1.72 3.65
N THR A 93 -12.48 -2.88 3.08
CA THR A 93 -11.17 -3.56 3.17
C THR A 93 -10.32 -3.22 1.95
N HIS A 94 -9.05 -2.84 2.17
CA HIS A 94 -8.07 -2.65 1.11
C HIS A 94 -7.62 -3.98 0.50
N PRO A 95 -7.02 -3.95 -0.70
CA PRO A 95 -6.90 -2.81 -1.58
C PRO A 95 -8.17 -2.53 -2.38
N PHE A 96 -8.22 -1.34 -3.02
CA PHE A 96 -9.30 -0.92 -3.90
C PHE A 96 -8.86 -1.01 -5.37
N THR A 97 -9.83 -1.08 -6.30
CA THR A 97 -9.58 -1.09 -7.75
C THR A 97 -10.41 -0.05 -8.46
N GLN A 98 -9.77 0.73 -9.37
CA GLN A 98 -10.43 1.63 -10.33
C GLN A 98 -9.59 1.69 -11.61
N ASP A 99 -10.20 1.61 -12.77
CA ASP A 99 -9.61 1.81 -14.10
C ASP A 99 -8.27 1.09 -14.29
N GLY A 100 -8.22 -0.21 -13.99
CA GLY A 100 -7.03 -1.03 -14.17
C GLY A 100 -5.92 -0.80 -13.14
N ARG A 101 -6.17 -0.02 -12.09
CA ARG A 101 -5.23 0.30 -11.01
C ARG A 101 -5.66 -0.36 -9.69
N ILE A 102 -4.69 -0.65 -8.84
CA ILE A 102 -4.91 -1.14 -7.47
C ILE A 102 -4.29 -0.15 -6.50
N PHE A 103 -4.98 0.15 -5.39
CA PHE A 103 -4.63 1.20 -4.46
C PHE A 103 -4.81 0.77 -3.00
N ALA A 104 -3.88 1.16 -2.14
CA ALA A 104 -4.02 1.10 -0.70
C ALA A 104 -3.43 2.34 -0.02
N HIS A 105 -4.01 2.70 1.11
CA HIS A 105 -3.67 3.89 1.89
C HIS A 105 -3.60 3.56 3.38
N ASN A 106 -2.64 4.14 4.06
CA ASN A 106 -2.51 4.13 5.51
C ASN A 106 -2.47 5.57 6.02
N GLY A 107 -3.49 5.95 6.75
CA GLY A 107 -3.62 7.28 7.31
C GLY A 107 -5.05 7.61 7.69
N VAL A 108 -5.31 8.90 7.89
CA VAL A 108 -6.65 9.45 8.18
C VAL A 108 -6.79 10.79 7.47
N ILE A 109 -7.89 10.93 6.75
CA ILE A 109 -8.36 12.17 6.11
C ILE A 109 -9.73 12.46 6.69
N GLU A 110 -9.92 13.67 7.21
CA GLU A 110 -11.21 14.13 7.72
C GLU A 110 -11.90 15.10 6.73
N ASP A 111 -13.08 15.61 7.12
CA ASP A 111 -13.96 16.43 6.27
C ASP A 111 -14.35 15.71 4.96
N LEU A 112 -14.82 14.46 5.11
CA LEU A 112 -15.31 13.67 3.99
C LEU A 112 -16.42 14.34 3.18
N PRO A 113 -17.33 15.15 3.76
CA PRO A 113 -18.31 15.91 2.97
C PRO A 113 -17.65 16.84 1.94
N ARG A 114 -16.60 17.56 2.30
CA ARG A 114 -15.85 18.42 1.39
C ARG A 114 -15.14 17.61 0.29
N LEU A 115 -14.61 16.44 0.66
CA LEU A 115 -14.02 15.53 -0.31
C LEU A 115 -15.07 14.99 -1.29
N ASP A 116 -16.26 14.61 -0.80
CA ASP A 116 -17.38 14.15 -1.62
C ASP A 116 -17.87 15.25 -2.60
N GLU A 117 -17.92 16.51 -2.16
CA GLU A 117 -18.21 17.66 -3.04
C GLU A 117 -17.17 17.80 -4.16
N GLU A 118 -15.89 17.64 -3.85
CA GLU A 118 -14.81 17.71 -4.86
C GLU A 118 -14.86 16.53 -5.83
N LEU A 119 -15.23 15.33 -5.39
CA LEU A 119 -15.36 14.16 -6.25
C LEU A 119 -16.38 14.33 -7.37
N ARG A 120 -17.51 15.00 -7.13
CA ARG A 120 -18.60 15.14 -8.11
C ARG A 120 -19.07 13.77 -8.61
N SER A 121 -19.09 13.55 -9.93
CA SER A 121 -19.51 12.26 -10.53
C SER A 121 -18.57 11.08 -10.17
N TYR A 122 -17.33 11.33 -9.79
CA TYR A 122 -16.41 10.26 -9.36
C TYR A 122 -16.80 9.68 -7.99
N ARG A 123 -17.70 10.35 -7.23
CA ARG A 123 -18.28 9.79 -6.00
C ARG A 123 -19.02 8.48 -6.23
N ASP A 124 -19.57 8.27 -7.43
CA ASP A 124 -20.29 7.06 -7.81
C ASP A 124 -19.39 5.82 -7.88
N SER A 125 -18.07 6.00 -7.99
CA SER A 125 -17.08 4.90 -7.94
C SER A 125 -16.72 4.45 -6.53
N VAL A 126 -17.17 5.15 -5.48
CA VAL A 126 -16.94 4.82 -4.08
C VAL A 126 -18.07 3.95 -3.56
N THR A 127 -17.76 2.73 -3.19
CA THR A 127 -18.73 1.71 -2.74
C THR A 127 -18.80 1.57 -1.23
N GLY A 128 -17.72 1.87 -0.53
CA GLY A 128 -17.62 1.83 0.92
C GLY A 128 -17.72 3.21 1.59
N ASP A 129 -17.31 3.24 2.86
CA ASP A 129 -17.45 4.43 3.71
C ASP A 129 -16.10 5.10 4.02
N THR A 130 -14.98 4.51 3.55
CA THR A 130 -13.64 4.93 3.95
C THR A 130 -13.18 6.22 3.25
N ASP A 131 -12.35 6.99 3.92
CA ASP A 131 -11.57 8.09 3.37
C ASP A 131 -10.63 7.61 2.25
N SER A 132 -10.07 6.42 2.42
CA SER A 132 -9.12 5.79 1.50
C SER A 132 -9.70 5.55 0.10
N GLU A 133 -10.94 5.01 0.01
CA GLU A 133 -11.60 4.79 -1.29
C GLU A 133 -11.96 6.12 -1.96
N ARG A 134 -12.35 7.14 -1.17
CA ARG A 134 -12.58 8.50 -1.66
C ARG A 134 -11.30 9.15 -2.18
N LEU A 135 -10.18 8.98 -1.46
CA LEU A 135 -8.88 9.44 -1.92
C LEU A 135 -8.53 8.80 -3.27
N PHE A 136 -8.80 7.50 -3.43
CA PHE A 136 -8.54 6.82 -4.69
C PHE A 136 -9.42 7.36 -5.84
N ALA A 137 -10.69 7.63 -5.58
CA ALA A 137 -11.58 8.25 -6.55
C ALA A 137 -11.10 9.66 -6.95
N LEU A 138 -10.58 10.44 -5.99
CA LEU A 138 -9.97 11.75 -6.29
C LEU A 138 -8.72 11.61 -7.15
N ILE A 139 -7.84 10.65 -6.82
CA ILE A 139 -6.65 10.37 -7.63
C ILE A 139 -7.06 9.97 -9.06
N THR A 140 -8.06 9.10 -9.23
CA THR A 140 -8.60 8.70 -10.53
C THR A 140 -9.10 9.90 -11.31
N LYS A 141 -9.91 10.78 -10.69
CA LYS A 141 -10.38 12.03 -11.30
C LYS A 141 -9.23 12.90 -11.83
N HIS A 142 -8.18 13.04 -11.01
CA HIS A 142 -7.04 13.86 -11.40
C HIS A 142 -6.18 13.19 -12.49
N ILE A 143 -6.05 11.86 -12.49
CA ILE A 143 -5.38 11.14 -13.58
C ILE A 143 -6.10 11.38 -14.90
N ASP A 144 -7.42 11.29 -14.93
CA ASP A 144 -8.22 11.55 -16.12
C ASP A 144 -8.07 13.01 -16.60
N ALA A 145 -8.08 13.97 -15.67
CA ALA A 145 -7.85 15.39 -15.97
C ALA A 145 -6.44 15.67 -16.53
N HIS A 146 -5.46 14.77 -16.26
CA HIS A 146 -4.09 14.82 -16.79
C HIS A 146 -3.87 13.86 -17.97
N GLY A 147 -4.94 13.46 -18.67
CA GLY A 147 -4.84 12.63 -19.87
C GLY A 147 -4.30 11.22 -19.62
N GLY A 148 -4.53 10.68 -18.42
CA GLY A 148 -4.07 9.33 -18.03
C GLY A 148 -2.67 9.30 -17.41
N ASN A 149 -2.00 10.45 -17.23
CA ASN A 149 -0.69 10.50 -16.56
C ASN A 149 -0.84 10.29 -15.05
N VAL A 150 -0.44 9.09 -14.59
CA VAL A 150 -0.61 8.67 -13.19
C VAL A 150 0.20 9.55 -12.24
N SER A 151 1.47 9.81 -12.51
CA SER A 151 2.33 10.63 -11.64
C SER A 151 1.82 12.07 -11.51
N ALA A 152 1.37 12.67 -12.62
CA ALA A 152 0.82 14.02 -12.62
C ALA A 152 -0.53 14.09 -11.88
N GLY A 153 -1.43 13.12 -12.15
CA GLY A 153 -2.74 13.05 -11.50
C GLY A 153 -2.63 12.80 -9.99
N LEU A 154 -1.79 11.85 -9.58
CA LEU A 154 -1.52 11.57 -8.18
C LEU A 154 -0.95 12.81 -7.47
N THR A 155 0.07 13.45 -8.06
CA THR A 155 0.65 14.68 -7.51
C THR A 155 -0.39 15.78 -7.33
N SER A 156 -1.25 15.98 -8.35
CA SER A 156 -2.30 17.00 -8.31
C SER A 156 -3.34 16.70 -7.21
N ALA A 157 -3.79 15.45 -7.11
CA ALA A 157 -4.77 15.02 -6.10
C ALA A 157 -4.26 15.18 -4.67
N VAL A 158 -3.03 14.69 -4.38
CA VAL A 158 -2.49 14.75 -3.00
C VAL A 158 -2.12 16.18 -2.59
N ARG A 159 -1.74 17.06 -3.52
CA ARG A 159 -1.58 18.49 -3.25
C ARG A 159 -2.91 19.13 -2.86
N TRP A 160 -3.98 18.84 -3.59
CA TRP A 160 -5.29 19.32 -3.24
C TRP A 160 -5.72 18.86 -1.84
N VAL A 161 -5.51 17.58 -1.52
CA VAL A 161 -5.81 17.06 -0.17
C VAL A 161 -4.98 17.75 0.90
N ALA A 162 -3.67 17.91 0.69
CA ALA A 162 -2.76 18.57 1.64
C ALA A 162 -3.12 20.02 1.90
N ASP A 163 -3.68 20.73 0.90
CA ASP A 163 -4.07 22.13 1.00
C ASP A 163 -5.47 22.30 1.60
N GLN A 164 -6.39 21.38 1.34
CA GLN A 164 -7.82 21.61 1.52
C GLN A 164 -8.44 20.82 2.67
N LEU A 165 -7.83 19.71 3.10
CA LEU A 165 -8.44 18.80 4.07
C LEU A 165 -7.57 18.63 5.32
N PRO A 166 -8.21 18.35 6.49
CA PRO A 166 -7.49 17.92 7.66
C PRO A 166 -6.94 16.49 7.44
N ILE A 167 -5.63 16.33 7.66
CA ILE A 167 -4.96 15.04 7.47
C ILE A 167 -4.03 14.69 8.62
N PHE A 168 -4.05 13.43 9.03
CA PHE A 168 -3.08 12.84 9.95
C PHE A 168 -1.90 12.22 9.18
N ALA A 169 -2.19 11.43 8.17
CA ALA A 169 -1.22 10.85 7.24
C ALA A 169 -1.90 10.43 5.92
N ILE A 170 -1.12 10.37 4.84
CA ILE A 170 -1.48 9.84 3.53
C ILE A 170 -0.32 9.00 2.98
N ASN A 171 0.12 7.97 3.69
CA ASN A 171 1.02 7.00 3.09
C ASN A 171 0.21 6.11 2.15
N LEU A 172 0.61 6.03 0.89
CA LEU A 172 -0.13 5.27 -0.09
C LEU A 172 0.78 4.48 -1.03
N ILE A 173 0.21 3.42 -1.61
CA ILE A 173 0.79 2.69 -2.73
C ILE A 173 -0.30 2.54 -3.79
N LEU A 174 0.07 2.83 -5.04
CA LEU A 174 -0.75 2.61 -6.23
C LEU A 174 0.05 1.75 -7.21
N THR A 175 -0.60 0.75 -7.80
CA THR A 175 0.02 -0.12 -8.80
C THR A 175 -0.84 -0.23 -10.05
N THR A 176 -0.17 -0.36 -11.19
CA THR A 176 -0.68 -0.94 -12.43
C THR A 176 -0.09 -2.33 -12.63
N ALA A 177 -0.39 -2.98 -13.74
CA ALA A 177 0.23 -4.26 -14.07
C ALA A 177 1.75 -4.21 -14.11
N ASP A 178 2.35 -3.06 -14.43
CA ASP A 178 3.77 -2.94 -14.75
C ASP A 178 4.52 -1.87 -13.95
N GLU A 179 3.82 -1.01 -13.24
CA GLU A 179 4.41 0.14 -12.54
C GLU A 179 3.89 0.26 -11.10
N LEU A 180 4.69 0.91 -10.24
CA LEU A 180 4.36 1.15 -8.83
C LEU A 180 4.67 2.59 -8.46
N TRP A 181 3.75 3.23 -7.73
CA TRP A 181 3.93 4.53 -7.07
C TRP A 181 3.75 4.38 -5.58
N ALA A 182 4.59 5.07 -4.81
CA ALA A 182 4.47 5.14 -3.36
C ALA A 182 4.72 6.57 -2.87
N LEU A 183 3.91 7.03 -1.92
CA LEU A 183 4.04 8.34 -1.29
C LEU A 183 4.09 8.19 0.22
N ARG A 184 5.05 8.84 0.86
CA ARG A 184 5.07 9.07 2.31
C ARG A 184 4.72 10.51 2.61
N TYR A 185 3.64 10.77 3.40
CA TYR A 185 3.29 12.13 3.80
C TYR A 185 2.27 12.18 4.95
N PRO A 186 2.43 13.11 5.91
CA PRO A 186 3.65 13.85 6.23
C PRO A 186 4.72 12.95 6.90
N ALA A 187 5.46 13.44 7.89
CA ALA A 187 6.45 12.64 8.63
C ALA A 187 5.86 11.71 9.71
N THR A 188 4.54 11.63 9.81
CA THR A 188 3.82 10.93 10.90
C THR A 188 4.10 9.44 10.93
N HIS A 189 4.09 8.81 9.76
CA HIS A 189 4.35 7.37 9.59
C HIS A 189 5.50 7.13 8.62
N ASP A 190 6.22 6.04 8.87
CA ASP A 190 7.29 5.60 7.99
C ASP A 190 6.74 4.85 6.78
N LEU A 191 7.53 4.85 5.70
CA LEU A 191 7.32 4.02 4.51
C LEU A 191 8.69 3.71 3.92
N TYR A 192 9.07 2.45 3.97
CA TYR A 192 10.39 1.99 3.57
C TYR A 192 10.38 1.43 2.16
N VAL A 193 11.53 1.52 1.51
CA VAL A 193 11.76 0.90 0.20
C VAL A 193 13.04 0.06 0.25
N LEU A 194 13.02 -1.09 -0.43
CA LEU A 194 14.15 -1.97 -0.63
C LEU A 194 14.29 -2.28 -2.11
N GLU A 195 15.46 -1.98 -2.66
CA GLU A 195 15.87 -2.33 -4.01
C GLU A 195 16.70 -3.60 -3.96
N ARG A 196 16.24 -4.67 -4.59
CA ARG A 196 16.97 -5.94 -4.62
C ARG A 196 17.39 -6.29 -6.02
N ALA A 197 18.70 -6.49 -6.20
CA ALA A 197 19.23 -7.12 -7.40
C ALA A 197 18.83 -8.61 -7.44
N ALA A 198 18.78 -9.19 -8.64
CA ALA A 198 18.77 -10.64 -8.78
C ALA A 198 20.04 -11.23 -8.10
N GLY A 199 19.87 -12.21 -7.25
CA GLY A 199 21.00 -12.77 -6.49
C GLY A 199 20.58 -13.92 -5.58
N PRO A 200 21.54 -14.57 -4.90
CA PRO A 200 21.25 -15.75 -4.10
C PRO A 200 20.26 -15.45 -2.98
N ASN A 201 19.30 -16.30 -2.94
CA ASN A 201 18.33 -16.66 -1.89
C ASN A 201 17.98 -15.60 -0.85
N LEU A 202 16.71 -15.24 -0.80
CA LEU A 202 16.05 -14.84 0.44
C LEU A 202 16.08 -16.08 1.35
N GLU A 203 16.97 -16.09 2.30
CA GLU A 203 17.03 -17.11 3.34
C GLU A 203 16.66 -16.47 4.68
N HIS A 204 15.62 -16.97 5.30
CA HIS A 204 15.41 -16.73 6.72
C HIS A 204 15.84 -17.94 7.51
N VAL A 205 16.76 -17.74 8.46
CA VAL A 205 17.14 -18.74 9.46
C VAL A 205 16.43 -18.36 10.75
N GLY A 206 15.41 -19.12 11.14
CA GLY A 206 14.72 -18.92 12.40
C GLY A 206 15.71 -18.88 13.57
N SER A 207 15.40 -18.12 14.62
CA SER A 207 16.25 -17.88 15.80
C SER A 207 16.76 -19.13 16.54
N GLY A 208 16.32 -20.33 16.13
CA GLY A 208 16.80 -21.62 16.59
C GLY A 208 17.62 -22.43 15.58
N GLY A 209 17.93 -21.86 14.40
CA GLY A 209 18.74 -22.54 13.36
C GLY A 209 18.03 -23.70 12.64
N THR A 210 16.78 -23.97 12.96
CA THR A 210 16.04 -25.18 12.53
C THR A 210 15.16 -25.01 11.30
N VAL A 211 14.81 -23.78 10.93
CA VAL A 211 13.96 -23.51 9.78
C VAL A 211 14.69 -22.57 8.82
N ARG A 212 14.99 -23.08 7.62
CA ARG A 212 15.48 -22.28 6.50
C ARG A 212 14.34 -22.14 5.50
N VAL A 213 13.85 -20.92 5.32
CA VAL A 213 12.90 -20.61 4.25
C VAL A 213 13.70 -20.06 3.08
N ARG A 214 13.48 -20.61 1.89
CA ARG A 214 14.11 -20.18 0.64
C ARG A 214 13.05 -19.77 -0.35
N SER A 215 13.15 -18.57 -0.89
CA SER A 215 12.34 -18.17 -2.03
C SER A 215 13.12 -18.37 -3.34
N GLY A 216 12.88 -19.48 -4.02
CA GLY A 216 13.45 -19.74 -5.35
C GLY A 216 12.96 -18.76 -6.42
N ASP A 217 11.72 -18.30 -6.31
CA ASP A 217 11.07 -17.46 -7.34
C ASP A 217 11.59 -16.01 -7.36
N LEU A 218 12.17 -15.51 -6.25
CA LEU A 218 12.72 -14.16 -6.13
C LEU A 218 14.24 -14.11 -6.32
N THR A 219 14.92 -15.26 -6.46
CA THR A 219 16.37 -15.33 -6.70
C THR A 219 16.78 -14.81 -8.05
N ASP A 220 15.96 -15.01 -9.07
CA ASP A 220 16.32 -14.76 -10.46
C ASP A 220 15.76 -13.43 -11.00
N ALA A 221 15.00 -12.69 -10.19
CA ALA A 221 14.41 -11.43 -10.61
C ALA A 221 14.80 -10.28 -9.68
N PRO A 222 15.28 -9.15 -10.21
CA PRO A 222 15.36 -7.92 -9.44
C PRO A 222 13.95 -7.50 -9.02
N THR A 223 13.83 -6.92 -7.83
CA THR A 223 12.56 -6.47 -7.28
C THR A 223 12.72 -5.14 -6.54
N VAL A 224 11.67 -4.33 -6.56
CA VAL A 224 11.52 -3.18 -5.66
C VAL A 224 10.36 -3.46 -4.72
N ILE A 225 10.62 -3.34 -3.42
CA ILE A 225 9.65 -3.58 -2.37
C ILE A 225 9.40 -2.26 -1.63
N VAL A 226 8.15 -1.97 -1.31
CA VAL A 226 7.73 -0.85 -0.45
C VAL A 226 6.90 -1.42 0.68
N ALA A 227 7.24 -1.06 1.93
CA ALA A 227 6.53 -1.55 3.11
C ALA A 227 6.46 -0.51 4.22
N SER A 228 5.44 -0.58 5.07
CA SER A 228 5.30 0.32 6.23
C SER A 228 6.42 0.16 7.25
N GLU A 229 7.09 -0.99 7.29
CA GLU A 229 8.26 -1.27 8.11
C GLU A 229 9.17 -2.29 7.40
N PRO A 230 10.47 -2.36 7.72
CA PRO A 230 11.35 -3.40 7.20
C PRO A 230 10.81 -4.79 7.55
N MET A 231 10.79 -5.69 6.57
CA MET A 231 10.21 -7.03 6.72
C MET A 231 11.27 -8.12 6.98
N ASP A 232 12.54 -7.75 6.86
CA ASP A 232 13.71 -8.57 7.19
C ASP A 232 14.87 -7.67 7.66
N ASP A 233 16.01 -8.30 8.02
CA ASP A 233 17.21 -7.61 8.51
C ASP A 233 18.11 -7.06 7.39
N ASP A 234 17.62 -6.90 6.15
CA ASP A 234 18.42 -6.33 5.06
C ASP A 234 18.78 -4.87 5.37
N PRO A 235 20.08 -4.52 5.46
CA PRO A 235 20.51 -3.16 5.80
C PRO A 235 20.20 -2.11 4.74
N HIS A 236 19.74 -2.50 3.56
CA HIS A 236 19.42 -1.58 2.46
C HIS A 236 17.97 -1.06 2.50
N TRP A 237 17.18 -1.47 3.48
CA TRP A 237 15.90 -0.78 3.73
C TRP A 237 16.15 0.68 4.05
N HIS A 238 15.52 1.58 3.33
CA HIS A 238 15.61 3.00 3.60
C HIS A 238 14.21 3.65 3.57
N ASN A 239 14.02 4.61 4.47
CA ASN A 239 12.75 5.32 4.62
C ASN A 239 12.63 6.40 3.54
N LEU A 240 11.46 6.54 2.93
CA LEU A 240 11.16 7.67 2.04
C LEU A 240 11.17 8.97 2.83
N ALA A 241 11.59 10.06 2.21
CA ALA A 241 11.47 11.38 2.83
C ALA A 241 10.00 11.82 2.88
N PRO A 242 9.59 12.63 3.87
CA PRO A 242 8.26 13.19 3.89
C PRO A 242 7.95 14.00 2.62
N GLY A 243 6.82 13.73 2.00
CA GLY A 243 6.42 14.36 0.74
C GLY A 243 7.07 13.78 -0.51
N GLU A 244 7.87 12.73 -0.37
CA GLU A 244 8.52 12.05 -1.47
C GLU A 244 7.56 11.07 -2.15
N LEU A 245 7.39 11.25 -3.47
CA LEU A 245 6.76 10.32 -4.37
C LEU A 245 7.87 9.49 -5.04
N LEU A 246 7.81 8.19 -4.84
CA LEU A 246 8.60 7.19 -5.54
C LEU A 246 7.77 6.63 -6.68
N HIS A 247 8.36 6.53 -7.88
CA HIS A 247 7.79 5.86 -9.03
C HIS A 247 8.77 4.80 -9.54
N VAL A 248 8.29 3.59 -9.73
CA VAL A 248 9.05 2.47 -10.33
C VAL A 248 8.41 2.14 -11.66
N ASP A 249 9.16 2.34 -12.74
CA ASP A 249 8.71 2.10 -14.10
C ASP A 249 8.77 0.61 -14.53
N THR A 250 8.33 0.32 -15.74
CA THR A 250 8.28 -1.01 -16.35
C THR A 250 9.65 -1.71 -16.48
N SER A 251 10.75 -0.97 -16.31
CA SER A 251 12.14 -1.48 -16.35
C SER A 251 12.79 -1.51 -14.96
N LEU A 252 12.00 -1.33 -13.88
CA LEU A 252 12.45 -1.19 -12.50
C LEU A 252 13.34 0.02 -12.24
N ARG A 253 13.32 1.02 -13.11
CA ARG A 253 13.98 2.29 -12.84
C ARG A 253 13.16 3.07 -11.82
N ILE A 254 13.85 3.57 -10.81
CA ILE A 254 13.23 4.36 -9.73
C ILE A 254 13.44 5.84 -9.99
N GLU A 255 12.32 6.58 -9.97
CA GLU A 255 12.30 8.04 -9.94
C GLU A 255 11.78 8.49 -8.57
N ARG A 256 12.46 9.47 -7.95
CA ARG A 256 12.10 10.03 -6.66
C ARG A 256 11.92 11.53 -6.78
N THR A 257 10.81 12.04 -6.32
CA THR A 257 10.50 13.48 -6.39
C THR A 257 9.80 13.92 -5.12
N VAL A 258 10.28 14.96 -4.46
CA VAL A 258 9.56 15.59 -3.35
C VAL A 258 8.46 16.46 -3.94
N ILE A 259 7.22 15.95 -3.88
CA ILE A 259 6.04 16.63 -4.44
C ILE A 259 5.29 17.48 -3.40
N LEU A 260 5.51 17.21 -2.10
CA LEU A 260 4.90 17.92 -0.97
C LEU A 260 6.01 18.34 0.02
N PRO A 261 6.75 19.43 -0.28
CA PRO A 261 7.89 19.86 0.55
C PRO A 261 7.47 20.57 1.84
N GLN A 262 6.21 20.96 1.95
CA GLN A 262 5.66 21.65 3.13
C GLN A 262 4.74 20.69 3.92
N PRO A 263 4.56 20.89 5.23
CA PRO A 263 3.55 20.17 5.99
C PRO A 263 2.13 20.48 5.48
N PRO A 264 1.13 19.65 5.82
CA PRO A 264 -0.26 19.92 5.44
C PRO A 264 -0.76 21.24 5.99
N SER A 265 -1.67 21.90 5.27
CA SER A 265 -2.30 23.14 5.72
C SER A 265 -3.15 22.95 6.98
N HIS A 266 -3.72 21.76 7.15
CA HIS A 266 -4.57 21.38 8.27
C HIS A 266 -4.08 20.06 8.89
N PRO A 267 -2.92 20.09 9.63
CA PRO A 267 -2.37 18.87 10.22
C PRO A 267 -3.22 18.41 11.41
N LEU A 268 -3.54 17.11 11.44
CA LEU A 268 -4.14 16.48 12.61
C LEU A 268 -3.07 15.86 13.50
N SER A 269 -3.29 15.95 14.81
CA SER A 269 -2.57 15.21 15.84
C SER A 269 -3.38 14.01 16.33
N LEU A 270 -2.77 13.11 17.11
CA LEU A 270 -3.51 11.99 17.73
C LEU A 270 -4.67 12.43 18.61
N SER A 271 -4.58 13.63 19.23
CA SER A 271 -5.65 14.17 20.07
C SER A 271 -6.85 14.71 19.29
N ASP A 272 -6.69 14.93 17.99
CA ASP A 272 -7.77 15.42 17.13
C ASP A 272 -8.60 14.26 16.54
N LEU A 273 -8.04 13.04 16.56
CA LEU A 273 -8.71 11.84 16.08
C LEU A 273 -9.69 11.29 17.10
N ASP A 274 -10.76 10.63 16.63
CA ASP A 274 -11.59 9.84 17.52
C ASP A 274 -10.80 8.69 18.18
N ALA A 275 -11.34 8.12 19.28
CA ALA A 275 -10.63 7.13 20.07
C ALA A 275 -10.25 5.87 19.26
N GLY A 276 -11.10 5.45 18.31
CA GLY A 276 -10.84 4.30 17.43
C GLY A 276 -9.72 4.59 16.44
N ALA A 277 -9.80 5.74 15.77
CA ALA A 277 -8.78 6.21 14.85
C ALA A 277 -7.44 6.40 15.57
N ALA A 278 -7.41 7.07 16.71
CA ALA A 278 -6.19 7.27 17.50
C ALA A 278 -5.56 5.93 17.93
N ALA A 279 -6.36 4.97 18.43
CA ALA A 279 -5.87 3.65 18.82
C ALA A 279 -5.27 2.90 17.62
N SER A 280 -5.88 2.99 16.45
CA SER A 280 -5.38 2.35 15.22
C SER A 280 -4.02 2.91 14.77
N GLN A 281 -3.71 4.17 15.10
CA GLN A 281 -2.45 4.82 14.73
C GLN A 281 -1.30 4.52 15.71
N LEU A 282 -1.60 4.07 16.93
CA LEU A 282 -0.62 3.76 17.98
C LEU A 282 -0.16 2.30 18.00
N SER A 283 -0.90 1.36 17.40
CA SER A 283 -0.53 -0.05 17.37
C SER A 283 0.77 -0.25 16.57
N ARG A 284 1.82 -0.72 17.27
CA ARG A 284 3.08 -1.20 16.68
C ARG A 284 3.00 -2.68 16.39
#